data_104b8efb50d9a5a4c988a488b06a0e5b
#
_entry.id   104b8efb50d9a5a4c988a488b06a0e5b
#
_cell.length_a   1.000
_cell.length_b   1.000
_cell.length_c   1.000
_cell.angle_alpha   90.00
_cell.angle_beta   90.00
_cell.angle_gamma   90.00
#
_symmetry.space_group_name_H-M   'P 1'
#
loop_
_entity.id
_entity.type
_entity.pdbx_description
1 polymer ?
#
loop_
_entity_poly.entity_id
_entity_poly.type
_entity_poly.pdbx_seq_one_letter_code
_entity_poly.pdbx_strand_id
1 'polypeptide(L)'
;MLKIIFIASVSLFSMVQLPLICSGQDWGVSPIRLDFTTKVTSGILTVSNGTPDKINYQIKAFEWAQDEEGKDKYTETSDIIFFPKMMVAEPGDKKIIRAGMKVPRADREKSYRLFIEEIPKPQKAEGAHITFTIRFGVPIFFKPVKEEFKGVIENISMDKGVLTVPIKNTGNSHFVIQTITVKGIGADKETVFSRDLPGWYLLNGAARKYSTEVSKELCGKIVKLEIDVKTDQFDLKDSLDVQRAMCLQ
;
A
#
# COMPACT_ATOMS: atom_id res chain seq x y z
N MET A 1 -57.99 23.83 -56.04
CA MET A 1 -57.14 24.15 -54.88
C MET A 1 -56.67 22.82 -54.27
N LEU A 2 -55.45 22.38 -54.59
CA LEU A 2 -54.87 21.13 -54.17
C LEU A 2 -53.92 21.38 -52.99
N LYS A 3 -54.24 20.88 -51.80
CA LYS A 3 -53.38 20.97 -50.61
C LYS A 3 -52.42 19.79 -50.63
N ILE A 4 -51.15 20.08 -50.81
CA ILE A 4 -50.05 19.14 -50.67
C ILE A 4 -49.71 19.02 -49.16
N ILE A 5 -49.85 17.83 -48.61
CA ILE A 5 -49.45 17.52 -47.23
C ILE A 5 -48.03 16.96 -47.31
N PHE A 6 -47.06 17.71 -46.71
CA PHE A 6 -45.67 17.29 -46.54
C PHE A 6 -45.57 16.42 -45.26
N ILE A 7 -45.34 15.13 -45.42
CA ILE A 7 -45.05 14.20 -44.29
C ILE A 7 -43.54 14.24 -44.09
N ALA A 8 -43.08 14.92 -43.04
CA ALA A 8 -41.67 14.86 -42.58
C ALA A 8 -41.45 13.56 -41.83
N SER A 9 -40.71 12.63 -42.42
CA SER A 9 -40.26 11.40 -41.75
C SER A 9 -39.05 11.72 -40.89
N VAL A 10 -39.24 11.72 -39.59
CA VAL A 10 -38.14 11.85 -38.60
C VAL A 10 -37.58 10.44 -38.33
N SER A 11 -36.45 10.11 -38.96
CA SER A 11 -35.70 8.87 -38.68
C SER A 11 -35.00 9.03 -37.35
N LEU A 12 -35.53 8.38 -36.30
CA LEU A 12 -34.90 8.28 -34.98
C LEU A 12 -33.74 7.27 -35.07
N PHE A 13 -32.52 7.78 -35.26
CA PHE A 13 -31.29 6.99 -35.25
C PHE A 13 -30.95 6.63 -33.78
N SER A 14 -31.43 5.46 -33.35
CA SER A 14 -31.14 4.91 -32.03
C SER A 14 -29.68 4.48 -31.97
N MET A 15 -28.85 5.34 -31.36
CA MET A 15 -27.44 5.06 -31.11
C MET A 15 -27.32 4.04 -30.01
N VAL A 16 -27.23 2.75 -30.38
CA VAL A 16 -26.96 1.65 -29.43
C VAL A 16 -25.55 1.85 -28.89
N GLN A 17 -25.45 2.38 -27.68
CA GLN A 17 -24.20 2.41 -26.91
C GLN A 17 -23.89 0.99 -26.46
N LEU A 18 -23.03 0.28 -27.18
CA LEU A 18 -22.43 -0.96 -26.71
C LEU A 18 -21.52 -0.62 -25.52
N PRO A 19 -21.73 -1.22 -24.33
CA PRO A 19 -20.81 -1.07 -23.23
C PRO A 19 -19.46 -1.63 -23.67
N LEU A 20 -18.42 -0.80 -23.67
CA LEU A 20 -17.03 -1.23 -23.75
C LEU A 20 -16.77 -2.08 -22.50
N ILE A 21 -16.79 -3.40 -22.65
CA ILE A 21 -16.33 -4.32 -21.60
C ILE A 21 -14.83 -4.08 -21.47
N CYS A 22 -14.44 -3.28 -20.49
CA CYS A 22 -13.07 -3.13 -20.08
C CYS A 22 -12.69 -4.44 -19.36
N SER A 23 -12.15 -5.42 -20.10
CA SER A 23 -11.55 -6.61 -19.53
C SER A 23 -10.26 -6.17 -18.83
N GLY A 24 -10.34 -5.94 -17.51
CA GLY A 24 -9.15 -5.78 -16.68
C GLY A 24 -8.30 -7.05 -16.81
N GLN A 25 -6.99 -6.88 -16.91
CA GLN A 25 -6.07 -8.03 -16.89
C GLN A 25 -6.18 -8.68 -15.51
N ASP A 26 -6.84 -9.83 -15.42
CA ASP A 26 -7.04 -10.61 -14.20
C ASP A 26 -5.74 -11.39 -13.83
N TRP A 27 -4.70 -10.66 -13.50
CA TRP A 27 -3.51 -11.21 -12.89
C TRP A 27 -3.63 -11.06 -11.37
N GLY A 28 -3.46 -12.13 -10.62
CA GLY A 28 -3.69 -12.07 -9.18
C GLY A 28 -2.89 -13.05 -8.36
N VAL A 29 -2.71 -12.71 -7.08
CA VAL A 29 -2.11 -13.57 -6.06
C VAL A 29 -3.06 -13.67 -4.87
N SER A 30 -3.31 -14.89 -4.40
CA SER A 30 -4.17 -15.15 -3.24
C SER A 30 -3.58 -16.27 -2.37
N PRO A 31 -3.58 -16.12 -1.04
CA PRO A 31 -3.88 -14.92 -0.29
C PRO A 31 -2.82 -13.83 -0.50
N ILE A 32 -3.15 -12.57 -0.16
CA ILE A 32 -2.23 -11.43 -0.31
C ILE A 32 -1.21 -11.31 0.84
N ARG A 33 -1.30 -12.18 1.85
CA ARG A 33 -0.44 -12.24 3.04
C ARG A 33 -0.38 -13.66 3.58
N LEU A 34 0.76 -14.07 4.14
CA LEU A 34 0.91 -15.29 4.92
C LEU A 34 1.34 -14.94 6.36
N ASP A 35 0.63 -15.51 7.34
CA ASP A 35 0.96 -15.42 8.75
C ASP A 35 1.42 -16.78 9.25
N PHE A 36 2.67 -16.89 9.69
CA PHE A 36 3.23 -18.10 10.28
C PHE A 36 3.33 -17.94 11.80
N THR A 37 3.24 -19.08 12.47
CA THR A 37 3.33 -19.20 13.92
C THR A 37 4.17 -20.42 14.25
N THR A 38 4.39 -20.69 15.54
CA THR A 38 5.03 -21.94 15.98
C THR A 38 4.23 -23.20 15.61
N LYS A 39 2.94 -23.08 15.30
CA LYS A 39 2.06 -24.19 14.92
C LYS A 39 1.82 -24.26 13.41
N VAL A 40 1.83 -23.12 12.73
CA VAL A 40 1.62 -23.00 11.28
C VAL A 40 2.89 -22.44 10.68
N THR A 41 3.74 -23.32 10.13
CA THR A 41 5.06 -22.98 9.62
C THR A 41 5.13 -22.96 8.09
N SER A 42 4.02 -23.20 7.41
CA SER A 42 3.95 -23.20 5.95
C SER A 42 2.58 -22.72 5.46
N GLY A 43 2.54 -22.24 4.22
CA GLY A 43 1.34 -21.77 3.55
C GLY A 43 1.43 -21.94 2.04
N ILE A 44 0.35 -21.63 1.37
CA ILE A 44 0.19 -21.74 -0.08
C ILE A 44 -0.26 -20.41 -0.63
N LEU A 45 0.36 -20.00 -1.73
CA LEU A 45 -0.08 -18.88 -2.57
C LEU A 45 -0.54 -19.43 -3.92
N THR A 46 -1.64 -18.92 -4.43
CA THR A 46 -2.12 -19.20 -5.78
C THR A 46 -1.88 -17.96 -6.64
N VAL A 47 -1.18 -18.13 -7.75
CA VAL A 47 -0.97 -17.11 -8.77
C VAL A 47 -1.88 -17.43 -9.95
N SER A 48 -2.76 -16.50 -10.33
CA SER A 48 -3.67 -16.65 -11.47
C SER A 48 -3.22 -15.77 -12.62
N ASN A 49 -3.25 -16.33 -13.84
CA ASN A 49 -3.01 -15.61 -15.08
C ASN A 49 -4.31 -15.53 -15.89
N GLY A 50 -5.07 -14.45 -15.72
CA GLY A 50 -6.26 -14.16 -16.54
C GLY A 50 -5.96 -13.38 -17.82
N THR A 51 -4.68 -13.13 -18.12
CA THR A 51 -4.28 -12.46 -19.37
C THR A 51 -4.31 -13.42 -20.55
N PRO A 52 -4.41 -12.93 -21.80
CA PRO A 52 -4.32 -13.77 -23.00
C PRO A 52 -2.92 -14.29 -23.28
N ASP A 53 -1.92 -13.83 -22.54
CA ASP A 53 -0.51 -14.14 -22.76
C ASP A 53 0.04 -15.13 -21.75
N LYS A 54 0.97 -15.96 -22.21
CA LYS A 54 1.84 -16.77 -21.36
C LYS A 54 2.80 -15.91 -20.57
N ILE A 55 2.88 -16.09 -19.25
CA ILE A 55 3.74 -15.33 -18.35
C ILE A 55 4.76 -16.25 -17.68
N ASN A 56 6.02 -15.83 -17.68
CA ASN A 56 7.09 -16.45 -16.93
C ASN A 56 7.31 -15.68 -15.62
N TYR A 57 7.38 -16.38 -14.50
CA TYR A 57 7.60 -15.80 -13.19
C TYR A 57 8.88 -16.29 -12.57
N GLN A 58 9.58 -15.37 -11.88
CA GLN A 58 10.65 -15.66 -10.93
C GLN A 58 10.16 -15.35 -9.53
N ILE A 59 10.47 -16.22 -8.57
CA ILE A 59 10.10 -16.05 -7.16
C ILE A 59 11.36 -15.84 -6.34
N LYS A 60 11.37 -14.84 -5.46
CA LYS A 60 12.47 -14.52 -4.54
C LYS A 60 11.95 -14.16 -3.17
N ALA A 61 12.65 -14.58 -2.13
CA ALA A 61 12.33 -14.23 -0.74
C ALA A 61 13.37 -13.29 -0.15
N PHE A 62 12.90 -12.30 0.60
CA PHE A 62 13.73 -11.31 1.28
C PHE A 62 13.26 -11.13 2.72
N GLU A 63 14.18 -10.90 3.62
CA GLU A 63 13.89 -10.28 4.90
C GLU A 63 13.46 -8.83 4.65
N TRP A 64 12.40 -8.41 5.35
CA TRP A 64 11.83 -7.08 5.21
C TRP A 64 12.04 -6.30 6.49
N ALA A 65 12.78 -5.21 6.39
CA ALA A 65 13.01 -4.25 7.43
C ALA A 65 12.60 -2.84 6.95
N GLN A 66 12.61 -1.89 7.85
CA GLN A 66 12.43 -0.47 7.54
C GLN A 66 13.61 0.32 8.09
N ASP A 67 14.09 1.32 7.33
CA ASP A 67 15.16 2.22 7.78
C ASP A 67 14.63 3.31 8.72
N GLU A 68 15.51 4.20 9.15
CA GLU A 68 15.18 5.30 10.09
C GLU A 68 14.16 6.30 9.52
N GLU A 69 14.03 6.39 8.20
CA GLU A 69 13.01 7.18 7.51
C GLU A 69 11.70 6.40 7.27
N GLY A 70 11.65 5.12 7.66
CA GLY A 70 10.51 4.23 7.46
C GLY A 70 10.38 3.70 6.04
N LYS A 71 11.45 3.74 5.23
CA LYS A 71 11.48 3.14 3.89
C LYS A 71 11.77 1.66 3.98
N ASP A 72 11.06 0.89 3.16
CA ASP A 72 11.22 -0.56 3.11
C ASP A 72 12.62 -0.94 2.58
N LYS A 73 13.29 -1.85 3.30
CA LYS A 73 14.58 -2.47 2.96
C LYS A 73 14.40 -3.97 2.82
N TYR A 74 15.04 -4.52 1.81
CA TYR A 74 14.97 -5.94 1.48
C TYR A 74 16.36 -6.55 1.39
N THR A 75 16.62 -7.59 2.20
CA THR A 75 17.88 -8.35 2.21
C THR A 75 17.57 -9.79 1.84
N GLU A 76 18.33 -10.37 0.94
CA GLU A 76 18.16 -11.80 0.57
C GLU A 76 18.21 -12.69 1.82
N THR A 77 17.33 -13.68 1.86
CA THR A 77 17.21 -14.57 3.02
C THR A 77 17.06 -16.04 2.61
N SER A 78 17.59 -16.91 3.44
CA SER A 78 17.36 -18.36 3.38
C SER A 78 16.34 -18.85 4.43
N ASP A 79 15.79 -17.97 5.24
CA ASP A 79 14.81 -18.30 6.29
C ASP A 79 13.51 -18.85 5.72
N ILE A 80 13.11 -18.33 4.53
CA ILE A 80 11.92 -18.78 3.80
C ILE A 80 12.34 -19.84 2.77
N ILE A 81 11.79 -21.04 2.91
CA ILE A 81 11.85 -22.08 1.88
C ILE A 81 10.61 -21.97 1.02
N PHE A 82 10.77 -21.89 -0.27
CA PHE A 82 9.63 -21.82 -1.21
C PHE A 82 9.92 -22.60 -2.49
N PHE A 83 8.84 -23.06 -3.12
CA PHE A 83 8.87 -23.79 -4.38
C PHE A 83 7.56 -23.53 -5.16
N PRO A 84 7.64 -23.35 -6.50
CA PRO A 84 8.84 -23.32 -7.34
C PRO A 84 9.59 -21.98 -7.25
N LYS A 85 10.86 -21.94 -7.67
CA LYS A 85 11.63 -20.68 -7.82
C LYS A 85 11.35 -19.97 -9.12
N MET A 86 10.91 -20.72 -10.13
CA MET A 86 10.47 -20.22 -11.44
C MET A 86 9.25 -21.01 -11.88
N MET A 87 8.31 -20.36 -12.56
CA MET A 87 7.14 -21.04 -13.09
C MET A 87 6.62 -20.32 -14.35
N VAL A 88 5.89 -21.08 -15.12
CA VAL A 88 5.18 -20.60 -16.31
C VAL A 88 3.70 -20.74 -16.08
N ALA A 89 2.93 -19.69 -16.36
CA ALA A 89 1.48 -19.71 -16.34
C ALA A 89 0.95 -19.41 -17.76
N GLU A 90 0.28 -20.37 -18.33
CA GLU A 90 -0.47 -20.19 -19.58
C GLU A 90 -1.75 -19.35 -19.30
N PRO A 91 -2.41 -18.80 -20.34
CA PRO A 91 -3.68 -18.11 -20.19
C PRO A 91 -4.72 -18.95 -19.41
N GLY A 92 -5.32 -18.36 -18.37
CA GLY A 92 -6.30 -19.02 -17.51
C GLY A 92 -5.72 -19.93 -16.43
N ASP A 93 -4.40 -20.13 -16.38
CA ASP A 93 -3.76 -20.99 -15.38
C ASP A 93 -3.84 -20.42 -13.97
N LYS A 94 -3.89 -21.36 -12.99
CA LYS A 94 -3.67 -21.12 -11.57
C LYS A 94 -2.48 -21.95 -11.11
N LYS A 95 -1.40 -21.28 -10.72
CA LYS A 95 -0.16 -21.93 -10.25
C LYS A 95 -0.01 -21.79 -8.76
N ILE A 96 0.56 -22.78 -8.12
CA ILE A 96 0.73 -22.84 -6.66
C ILE A 96 2.18 -22.60 -6.30
N ILE A 97 2.42 -21.71 -5.35
CA ILE A 97 3.69 -21.53 -4.66
C ILE A 97 3.51 -22.00 -3.22
N ARG A 98 4.34 -22.92 -2.77
CA ARG A 98 4.40 -23.34 -1.37
C ARG A 98 5.53 -22.58 -0.69
N ALA A 99 5.26 -21.97 0.46
CA ALA A 99 6.24 -21.28 1.26
C ALA A 99 6.21 -21.81 2.70
N GLY A 100 7.37 -21.93 3.32
CA GLY A 100 7.52 -22.38 4.70
C GLY A 100 8.75 -21.73 5.34
N MET A 101 8.87 -21.87 6.65
CA MET A 101 9.97 -21.30 7.43
C MET A 101 10.84 -22.35 8.10
N LYS A 102 12.15 -22.03 8.18
CA LYS A 102 13.17 -22.79 8.93
C LYS A 102 13.44 -22.24 10.32
N VAL A 103 12.96 -21.03 10.63
CA VAL A 103 13.48 -20.22 11.74
C VAL A 103 12.96 -20.66 13.09
N PRO A 104 13.80 -20.70 14.14
CA PRO A 104 13.36 -20.95 15.50
C PRO A 104 12.49 -19.81 16.03
N ARG A 105 11.66 -20.13 17.03
CA ARG A 105 10.78 -19.21 17.75
C ARG A 105 11.48 -17.90 18.11
N ALA A 106 10.85 -16.77 17.81
CA ALA A 106 11.32 -15.43 18.14
C ALA A 106 10.36 -14.74 19.13
N ASP A 107 10.91 -13.90 20.01
CA ASP A 107 10.12 -13.06 20.93
C ASP A 107 9.54 -11.82 20.23
N ARG A 108 10.04 -11.53 19.06
CA ARG A 108 9.55 -10.47 18.17
C ARG A 108 9.19 -11.04 16.82
N GLU A 109 8.23 -10.42 16.16
CA GLU A 109 7.85 -10.78 14.80
C GLU A 109 9.03 -10.64 13.85
N LYS A 110 9.16 -11.61 12.94
CA LYS A 110 10.05 -11.51 11.78
C LYS A 110 9.22 -11.27 10.54
N SER A 111 9.64 -10.31 9.75
CA SER A 111 8.92 -9.84 8.56
C SER A 111 9.71 -10.17 7.30
N TYR A 112 9.00 -10.68 6.29
CA TYR A 112 9.59 -11.07 5.01
C TYR A 112 8.70 -10.63 3.85
N ARG A 113 9.29 -10.58 2.65
CA ARG A 113 8.56 -10.40 1.39
C ARG A 113 8.91 -11.53 0.44
N LEU A 114 7.89 -12.18 -0.09
CA LEU A 114 8.02 -13.09 -1.21
C LEU A 114 7.63 -12.34 -2.47
N PHE A 115 8.60 -12.01 -3.32
CA PHE A 115 8.35 -11.35 -4.59
C PHE A 115 8.07 -12.38 -5.68
N ILE A 116 6.99 -12.16 -6.40
CA ILE A 116 6.60 -12.86 -7.61
C ILE A 116 6.78 -11.85 -8.74
N GLU A 117 7.80 -12.06 -9.55
CA GLU A 117 8.24 -11.10 -10.58
C GLU A 117 8.01 -11.69 -11.96
N GLU A 118 7.39 -10.93 -12.83
CA GLU A 118 7.28 -11.28 -14.24
C GLU A 118 8.66 -11.15 -14.90
N ILE A 119 9.06 -12.18 -15.66
CA ILE A 119 10.25 -12.14 -16.49
C ILE A 119 9.83 -11.61 -17.87
N PRO A 120 10.32 -10.43 -18.29
CA PRO A 120 9.94 -9.85 -19.57
C PRO A 120 10.36 -10.75 -20.74
N LYS A 121 9.49 -10.85 -21.74
CA LYS A 121 9.84 -11.56 -23.00
C LYS A 121 10.91 -10.76 -23.73
N PRO A 122 11.96 -11.40 -24.28
CA PRO A 122 12.89 -10.73 -25.16
C PRO A 122 12.14 -10.19 -26.38
N GLN A 123 12.19 -8.88 -26.58
CA GLN A 123 11.61 -8.25 -27.76
C GLN A 123 12.72 -7.97 -28.78
N LYS A 124 12.48 -8.35 -30.04
CA LYS A 124 13.27 -7.85 -31.16
C LYS A 124 12.73 -6.45 -31.47
N ALA A 125 13.38 -5.43 -30.90
CA ALA A 125 12.90 -4.07 -31.03
C ALA A 125 13.58 -3.37 -32.22
N GLU A 126 12.79 -2.96 -33.18
CA GLU A 126 13.09 -1.84 -34.08
C GLU A 126 12.30 -0.64 -33.53
N GLY A 127 12.99 0.34 -32.93
CA GLY A 127 12.38 1.54 -32.34
C GLY A 127 12.36 1.58 -30.79
N ALA A 128 11.82 2.66 -30.23
CA ALA A 128 11.67 2.82 -28.78
C ALA A 128 10.40 2.12 -28.30
N HIS A 129 10.54 1.18 -27.34
CA HIS A 129 9.43 0.44 -26.74
C HIS A 129 9.43 0.63 -25.23
N ILE A 130 8.23 0.74 -24.64
CA ILE A 130 8.03 0.74 -23.17
C ILE A 130 7.47 -0.64 -22.80
N THR A 131 8.16 -1.35 -21.91
CA THR A 131 7.69 -2.63 -21.36
C THR A 131 7.34 -2.44 -19.88
N PHE A 132 6.11 -2.79 -19.53
CA PHE A 132 5.68 -2.86 -18.14
C PHE A 132 5.84 -4.29 -17.64
N THR A 133 6.48 -4.45 -16.49
CA THR A 133 6.55 -5.73 -15.77
C THR A 133 5.92 -5.60 -14.41
N ILE A 134 5.24 -6.65 -13.98
CA ILE A 134 4.57 -6.68 -12.67
C ILE A 134 5.45 -7.39 -11.66
N ARG A 135 5.63 -6.76 -10.51
CA ARG A 135 6.28 -7.35 -9.35
C ARG A 135 5.32 -7.31 -8.18
N PHE A 136 4.88 -8.48 -7.71
CA PHE A 136 3.98 -8.58 -6.58
C PHE A 136 4.74 -9.02 -5.33
N GLY A 137 4.70 -8.22 -4.26
CA GLY A 137 5.39 -8.51 -3.00
C GLY A 137 4.41 -8.99 -1.93
N VAL A 138 4.34 -10.30 -1.68
CA VAL A 138 3.50 -10.87 -0.63
C VAL A 138 4.23 -10.78 0.71
N PRO A 139 3.69 -10.08 1.72
CA PRO A 139 4.24 -10.10 3.07
C PRO A 139 4.06 -11.48 3.71
N ILE A 140 5.10 -11.91 4.41
CA ILE A 140 5.09 -13.11 5.25
C ILE A 140 5.55 -12.68 6.64
N PHE A 141 4.72 -12.92 7.65
CA PHE A 141 5.01 -12.60 9.04
C PHE A 141 5.13 -13.86 9.86
N PHE A 142 6.24 -14.01 10.59
CA PHE A 142 6.36 -15.03 11.61
C PHE A 142 6.08 -14.39 12.97
N LYS A 143 4.92 -14.69 13.52
CA LYS A 143 4.39 -14.07 14.73
C LYS A 143 5.08 -14.58 15.99
N PRO A 144 5.34 -13.71 16.99
CA PRO A 144 5.78 -14.13 18.30
C PRO A 144 4.68 -14.93 19.01
N VAL A 145 5.05 -15.61 20.10
CA VAL A 145 4.07 -16.39 20.89
C VAL A 145 2.98 -15.51 21.51
N LYS A 146 3.36 -14.32 21.91
CA LYS A 146 2.46 -13.29 22.46
C LYS A 146 2.69 -12.01 21.66
N GLU A 147 1.70 -11.63 20.85
CA GLU A 147 1.73 -10.38 20.11
C GLU A 147 1.45 -9.21 21.04
N GLU A 148 2.21 -8.14 20.90
CA GLU A 148 2.05 -6.88 21.61
C GLU A 148 2.05 -5.75 20.58
N PHE A 149 0.88 -5.14 20.40
CA PHE A 149 0.68 -4.02 19.48
C PHE A 149 0.74 -2.71 20.26
N LYS A 150 1.80 -1.93 20.05
CA LYS A 150 1.99 -0.64 20.69
C LYS A 150 2.64 0.34 19.73
N GLY A 151 2.21 1.58 19.77
CA GLY A 151 2.81 2.67 19.00
C GLY A 151 2.72 3.98 19.75
N VAL A 152 3.56 4.91 19.34
CA VAL A 152 3.57 6.28 19.88
C VAL A 152 3.76 7.26 18.74
N ILE A 153 3.17 8.45 18.90
CA ILE A 153 3.53 9.62 18.10
C ILE A 153 4.67 10.30 18.84
N GLU A 154 5.82 10.52 18.18
CA GLU A 154 7.01 11.13 18.79
C GLU A 154 7.19 12.53 18.22
N ASN A 155 7.50 13.51 19.08
CA ASN A 155 8.05 14.83 18.71
C ASN A 155 7.44 15.45 17.43
N ILE A 156 6.13 15.69 17.44
CA ILE A 156 5.46 16.41 16.35
C ILE A 156 6.14 17.77 16.20
N SER A 157 6.50 18.13 14.99
CA SER A 157 7.14 19.39 14.68
C SER A 157 6.51 20.05 13.45
N MET A 158 6.61 21.37 13.42
CA MET A 158 6.24 22.15 12.26
C MET A 158 7.30 23.21 12.01
N ASP A 159 7.81 23.24 10.78
CA ASP A 159 8.80 24.23 10.32
C ASP A 159 8.38 24.75 8.96
N LYS A 160 8.36 26.07 8.80
CA LYS A 160 8.03 26.75 7.53
C LYS A 160 6.75 26.22 6.87
N GLY A 161 5.73 25.93 7.69
CA GLY A 161 4.46 25.39 7.22
C GLY A 161 4.45 23.89 6.93
N VAL A 162 5.57 23.19 7.10
CA VAL A 162 5.64 21.74 6.92
C VAL A 162 5.49 21.05 8.28
N LEU A 163 4.34 20.39 8.48
CA LEU A 163 4.11 19.51 9.62
C LEU A 163 4.81 18.19 9.41
N THR A 164 5.49 17.69 10.44
CA THR A 164 6.09 16.34 10.49
C THR A 164 5.57 15.59 11.70
N VAL A 165 5.04 14.39 11.47
CA VAL A 165 4.47 13.50 12.49
C VAL A 165 5.24 12.18 12.46
N PRO A 166 6.22 11.99 13.35
CA PRO A 166 6.91 10.71 13.49
C PRO A 166 6.04 9.74 14.29
N ILE A 167 5.88 8.52 13.77
CA ILE A 167 5.15 7.43 14.43
C ILE A 167 6.12 6.26 14.60
N LYS A 168 6.19 5.70 15.81
CA LYS A 168 7.07 4.58 16.14
C LYS A 168 6.29 3.40 16.68
N ASN A 169 6.64 2.22 16.19
CA ASN A 169 6.15 0.96 16.74
C ASN A 169 7.03 0.56 17.94
N THR A 170 6.45 0.55 19.12
CA THR A 170 7.10 0.16 20.38
C THR A 170 6.70 -1.23 20.86
N GLY A 171 5.85 -1.93 20.08
CA GLY A 171 5.46 -3.31 20.29
C GLY A 171 6.46 -4.32 19.74
N ASN A 172 6.04 -5.60 19.69
CA ASN A 172 6.83 -6.68 19.15
C ASN A 172 6.26 -7.26 17.84
N SER A 173 5.14 -6.74 17.36
CA SER A 173 4.45 -7.12 16.13
C SER A 173 4.14 -5.89 15.30
N HIS A 174 4.06 -6.05 13.97
CA HIS A 174 3.67 -4.95 13.07
C HIS A 174 2.22 -4.56 13.27
N PHE A 175 1.91 -3.35 12.88
CA PHE A 175 0.56 -2.89 12.61
C PHE A 175 0.51 -2.08 11.31
N VAL A 176 -0.67 -1.91 10.76
CA VAL A 176 -0.89 -1.11 9.56
C VAL A 176 -1.50 0.23 9.95
N ILE A 177 -0.80 1.31 9.66
CA ILE A 177 -1.40 2.64 9.70
C ILE A 177 -2.30 2.75 8.47
N GLN A 178 -3.59 2.93 8.70
CA GLN A 178 -4.60 3.05 7.64
C GLN A 178 -4.66 4.48 7.12
N THR A 179 -4.79 5.44 8.05
CA THR A 179 -4.91 6.87 7.74
C THR A 179 -4.37 7.70 8.88
N ILE A 180 -3.77 8.84 8.56
CA ILE A 180 -3.41 9.88 9.51
C ILE A 180 -4.21 11.12 9.11
N THR A 181 -5.19 11.49 9.93
CA THR A 181 -5.99 12.70 9.73
C THR A 181 -5.36 13.85 10.51
N VAL A 182 -5.00 14.91 9.81
CA VAL A 182 -4.51 16.17 10.40
C VAL A 182 -5.59 17.23 10.27
N LYS A 183 -6.01 17.81 11.40
CA LYS A 183 -6.98 18.91 11.45
C LYS A 183 -6.34 20.16 12.04
N GLY A 184 -6.49 21.29 11.35
CA GLY A 184 -6.09 22.59 11.83
C GLY A 184 -7.29 23.34 12.43
N ILE A 185 -7.22 23.67 13.72
CA ILE A 185 -8.27 24.32 14.47
C ILE A 185 -7.95 25.81 14.60
N GLY A 186 -8.90 26.66 14.22
CA GLY A 186 -8.83 28.12 14.38
C GLY A 186 -9.13 28.60 15.80
N ALA A 187 -8.96 29.90 16.05
CA ALA A 187 -9.22 30.53 17.36
C ALA A 187 -10.69 30.43 17.80
N ASP A 188 -11.60 30.33 16.85
CA ASP A 188 -13.05 30.13 17.04
C ASP A 188 -13.45 28.67 17.27
N LYS A 189 -12.47 27.76 17.32
CA LYS A 189 -12.61 26.29 17.40
C LYS A 189 -13.18 25.63 16.14
N GLU A 190 -13.26 26.33 15.05
CA GLU A 190 -13.66 25.78 13.77
C GLU A 190 -12.47 25.08 13.07
N THR A 191 -12.77 24.04 12.30
CA THR A 191 -11.75 23.35 11.48
C THR A 191 -11.48 24.18 10.22
N VAL A 192 -10.31 24.80 10.14
CA VAL A 192 -9.88 25.63 9.01
C VAL A 192 -9.00 24.87 8.00
N PHE A 193 -8.50 23.69 8.40
CA PHE A 193 -7.68 22.81 7.58
C PHE A 193 -7.98 21.36 7.92
N SER A 194 -8.04 20.50 6.92
CA SER A 194 -8.11 19.05 7.12
C SER A 194 -7.38 18.34 5.98
N ARG A 195 -6.56 17.33 6.33
CA ARG A 195 -5.86 16.49 5.36
C ARG A 195 -5.69 15.07 5.88
N ASP A 196 -5.97 14.11 5.01
CA ASP A 196 -5.68 12.71 5.25
C ASP A 196 -4.39 12.32 4.52
N LEU A 197 -3.50 11.63 5.24
CA LEU A 197 -2.28 11.05 4.71
C LEU A 197 -2.44 9.53 4.68
N PRO A 198 -2.04 8.88 3.57
CA PRO A 198 -2.10 7.43 3.46
C PRO A 198 -1.07 6.79 4.40
N GLY A 199 -1.49 5.73 5.06
CA GLY A 199 -0.62 4.96 5.92
C GLY A 199 0.11 3.83 5.19
N TRP A 200 0.84 3.04 5.96
CA TRP A 200 1.60 1.87 5.52
C TRP A 200 1.85 0.94 6.69
N TYR A 201 2.40 -0.24 6.43
CA TYR A 201 2.94 -1.12 7.47
C TYR A 201 3.97 -0.39 8.31
N LEU A 202 3.91 -0.56 9.63
CA LEU A 202 4.95 -0.15 10.56
C LEU A 202 5.44 -1.40 11.30
N LEU A 203 6.62 -1.89 10.90
CA LEU A 203 7.20 -3.12 11.43
C LEU A 203 7.62 -2.93 12.89
N ASN A 204 7.78 -4.03 13.63
CA ASN A 204 8.17 -3.94 15.04
C ASN A 204 9.50 -3.20 15.21
N GLY A 205 9.54 -2.24 16.12
CA GLY A 205 10.71 -1.40 16.40
C GLY A 205 11.00 -0.32 15.36
N ALA A 206 10.28 -0.29 14.24
CA ALA A 206 10.46 0.72 13.20
C ALA A 206 9.77 2.05 13.57
N ALA A 207 10.25 3.13 12.96
CA ALA A 207 9.63 4.45 12.97
C ALA A 207 9.40 4.95 11.54
N ARG A 208 8.39 5.80 11.34
CA ARG A 208 8.12 6.44 10.06
C ARG A 208 7.66 7.87 10.25
N LYS A 209 8.21 8.77 9.44
CA LYS A 209 7.81 10.18 9.43
C LYS A 209 6.77 10.41 8.33
N TYR A 210 5.69 11.05 8.70
CA TYR A 210 4.66 11.52 7.79
C TYR A 210 4.68 13.03 7.76
N SER A 211 4.62 13.63 6.58
CA SER A 211 4.69 15.07 6.45
C SER A 211 3.58 15.61 5.55
N THR A 212 3.10 16.80 5.88
CA THR A 212 2.15 17.55 5.05
C THR A 212 2.44 19.03 5.12
N GLU A 213 2.24 19.71 4.00
CA GLU A 213 2.37 21.15 3.92
C GLU A 213 1.04 21.82 4.21
N VAL A 214 1.07 22.88 5.01
CA VAL A 214 -0.02 23.79 5.30
C VAL A 214 0.35 25.14 4.68
N SER A 215 -0.48 25.66 3.78
CA SER A 215 -0.20 26.95 3.13
C SER A 215 -0.06 28.07 4.16
N LYS A 216 0.78 29.05 3.87
CA LYS A 216 1.04 30.21 4.76
C LYS A 216 -0.23 30.91 5.21
N GLU A 217 -1.20 31.05 4.29
CA GLU A 217 -2.49 31.69 4.57
C GLU A 217 -3.31 30.92 5.60
N LEU A 218 -3.41 29.60 5.45
CA LEU A 218 -4.13 28.72 6.39
C LEU A 218 -3.38 28.58 7.71
N CYS A 219 -2.07 28.42 7.65
CA CYS A 219 -1.23 28.29 8.84
C CYS A 219 -1.39 29.47 9.79
N GLY A 220 -1.49 30.70 9.26
CA GLY A 220 -1.73 31.91 10.08
C GLY A 220 -3.08 31.95 10.80
N LYS A 221 -4.03 31.09 10.42
CA LYS A 221 -5.37 30.99 11.04
C LYS A 221 -5.45 29.84 12.06
N ILE A 222 -4.48 28.91 12.06
CA ILE A 222 -4.47 27.73 12.89
C ILE A 222 -3.81 28.06 14.25
N VAL A 223 -4.45 27.70 15.33
CA VAL A 223 -3.90 27.79 16.69
C VAL A 223 -3.48 26.41 17.22
N LYS A 224 -4.07 25.35 16.69
CA LYS A 224 -3.79 23.97 17.09
C LYS A 224 -3.93 23.02 15.93
N LEU A 225 -3.00 22.08 15.81
CA LEU A 225 -3.10 20.92 14.94
C LEU A 225 -3.49 19.70 15.78
N GLU A 226 -4.54 19.00 15.38
CA GLU A 226 -4.95 17.73 15.96
C GLU A 226 -4.59 16.62 14.99
N ILE A 227 -3.96 15.56 15.52
CA ILE A 227 -3.51 14.40 14.75
C ILE A 227 -4.25 13.17 15.24
N ASP A 228 -4.95 12.48 14.36
CA ASP A 228 -5.66 11.23 14.62
C ASP A 228 -5.09 10.15 13.68
N VAL A 229 -4.45 9.14 14.26
CA VAL A 229 -3.84 8.02 13.54
C VAL A 229 -4.70 6.79 13.72
N LYS A 230 -5.30 6.32 12.63
CA LYS A 230 -6.07 5.08 12.57
C LYS A 230 -5.17 3.93 12.18
N THR A 231 -5.14 2.87 12.98
CA THR A 231 -4.45 1.63 12.64
C THR A 231 -5.43 0.45 12.58
N ASP A 232 -4.95 -0.69 12.14
CA ASP A 232 -5.73 -1.93 12.13
C ASP A 232 -5.84 -2.59 13.53
N GLN A 233 -5.10 -2.07 14.54
CA GLN A 233 -5.05 -2.65 15.90
C GLN A 233 -5.55 -1.68 16.98
N PHE A 234 -5.24 -0.39 16.88
CA PHE A 234 -5.56 0.66 17.85
C PHE A 234 -5.49 2.05 17.19
N ASP A 235 -5.91 3.08 17.91
CA ASP A 235 -5.82 4.46 17.46
C ASP A 235 -4.81 5.23 18.31
N LEU A 236 -4.12 6.22 17.70
CA LEU A 236 -3.28 7.18 18.38
C LEU A 236 -3.81 8.59 18.15
N LYS A 237 -3.70 9.44 19.16
CA LYS A 237 -4.07 10.86 19.05
C LYS A 237 -3.00 11.71 19.72
N ASP A 238 -2.72 12.84 19.10
CA ASP A 238 -1.83 13.86 19.64
C ASP A 238 -2.17 15.22 19.05
N SER A 239 -1.51 16.27 19.51
CA SER A 239 -1.74 17.62 19.01
C SER A 239 -0.50 18.49 19.15
N LEU A 240 -0.43 19.54 18.31
CA LEU A 240 0.61 20.55 18.32
C LEU A 240 -0.04 21.95 18.40
N ASP A 241 0.33 22.75 19.40
CA ASP A 241 -0.03 24.16 19.42
C ASP A 241 0.83 24.93 18.39
N VAL A 242 0.18 25.65 17.50
CA VAL A 242 0.85 26.31 16.37
C VAL A 242 1.24 27.72 16.78
N GLN A 243 2.55 28.00 16.73
CA GLN A 243 3.11 29.33 16.90
C GLN A 243 3.34 29.98 15.54
N ARG A 244 3.17 31.31 15.47
CA ARG A 244 3.32 32.07 14.21
C ARG A 244 4.69 31.86 13.53
N ALA A 245 5.75 31.67 14.30
CA ALA A 245 7.09 31.39 13.80
C ALA A 245 7.17 30.10 12.95
N MET A 246 6.33 29.11 13.26
CA MET A 246 6.28 27.82 12.54
C MET A 246 5.72 27.96 11.12
N CYS A 247 5.02 29.09 10.83
CA CYS A 247 4.38 29.37 9.55
C CYS A 247 5.21 30.31 8.64
N LEU A 248 6.32 30.81 9.13
CA LEU A 248 7.16 31.75 8.38
C LEU A 248 8.09 30.97 7.44
N GLN A 249 7.94 31.22 6.14
CA GLN A 249 8.81 30.70 5.08
C GLN A 249 10.02 31.61 4.91
#